data_c0f528e4899698dcb589b243b221356e
#
_entry.id   c0f528e4899698dcb589b243b221356e
#
_cell.length_a   1.000
_cell.length_b   1.000
_cell.length_c   1.000
_cell.angle_alpha   90.00
_cell.angle_beta   90.00
_cell.angle_gamma   90.00
#
_symmetry.space_group_name_H-M   'P 1'
#
loop_
_entity.id
_entity.type
_entity.pdbx_description
1 polymer ?
#
loop_
_entity_poly.entity_id
_entity_poly.type
_entity_poly.pdbx_seq_one_letter_code
_entity_poly.pdbx_strand_id
1 'polypeptide(L)'
;MRENKVLSGVVLDEHFRLTLVEICRVCEIQPETVIELVNEGVIEVEGGQPSEWRFDAAAFQRLRIALRLERDLGVNPVGAALVLDLLEELNRLPRSRF
;
A
#
# COMPACT_ATOMS: atom_id res chain seq x y z
N MET A 1 9.45 15.67 -18.84
CA MET A 1 9.21 14.32 -18.92
C MET A 1 8.61 13.79 -17.67
N ARG A 2 7.69 12.93 -17.82
CA ARG A 2 7.01 12.49 -16.70
C ARG A 2 7.75 11.37 -16.05
N GLU A 3 7.66 11.30 -14.78
CA GLU A 3 8.27 10.27 -14.01
C GLU A 3 7.26 9.21 -13.70
N ASN A 4 7.42 8.06 -14.26
CA ASN A 4 6.52 6.95 -13.99
C ASN A 4 7.30 5.85 -13.33
N LYS A 5 6.66 5.20 -12.40
CA LYS A 5 7.25 4.03 -11.77
C LYS A 5 6.49 2.82 -12.19
N VAL A 6 7.22 1.78 -12.51
CA VAL A 6 6.60 0.52 -12.89
C VAL A 6 6.70 -0.41 -11.70
N LEU A 7 5.54 -0.78 -11.17
CA LEU A 7 5.47 -1.68 -10.04
C LEU A 7 4.63 -2.86 -10.45
N SER A 8 5.24 -4.03 -10.54
CA SER A 8 4.51 -5.23 -10.90
C SER A 8 3.72 -5.05 -12.20
N GLY A 9 4.31 -4.34 -13.15
CA GLY A 9 3.68 -4.11 -14.44
C GLY A 9 2.67 -2.98 -14.47
N VAL A 10 2.52 -2.26 -13.38
CA VAL A 10 1.61 -1.13 -13.33
C VAL A 10 2.40 0.15 -13.37
N VAL A 11 2.00 1.07 -14.24
CA VAL A 11 2.66 2.37 -14.34
C VAL A 11 1.91 3.37 -13.48
N LEU A 12 2.62 3.95 -12.52
CA LEU A 12 2.03 4.89 -11.57
C LEU A 12 2.63 6.28 -11.78
N ASP A 13 1.82 7.31 -11.60
CA ASP A 13 2.31 8.67 -11.66
C ASP A 13 1.73 9.48 -10.50
N GLU A 14 2.07 10.75 -10.45
CA GLU A 14 1.69 11.57 -9.31
C GLU A 14 0.20 11.88 -9.24
N HIS A 15 -0.53 11.65 -10.33
CA HIS A 15 -1.96 11.89 -10.36
C HIS A 15 -2.77 10.61 -10.15
N PHE A 16 -2.07 9.52 -9.91
CA PHE A 16 -2.72 8.23 -9.72
C PHE A 16 -3.61 8.27 -8.48
N ARG A 17 -4.87 7.92 -8.66
CA ARG A 17 -5.82 7.82 -7.54
C ARG A 17 -6.82 6.73 -7.86
N LEU A 18 -7.07 5.87 -6.91
CA LEU A 18 -8.08 4.82 -7.06
C LEU A 18 -9.09 4.94 -5.94
N THR A 19 -10.33 4.61 -6.26
CA THR A 19 -11.36 4.50 -5.24
C THR A 19 -11.25 3.14 -4.57
N LEU A 20 -12.00 2.96 -3.47
CA LEU A 20 -12.02 1.66 -2.79
C LEU A 20 -12.51 0.55 -3.73
N VAL A 21 -13.54 0.84 -4.50
CA VAL A 21 -14.07 -0.16 -5.43
C VAL A 21 -13.02 -0.56 -6.45
N GLU A 22 -12.31 0.44 -6.99
CA GLU A 22 -11.27 0.17 -7.97
C GLU A 22 -10.12 -0.63 -7.39
N ILE A 23 -9.72 -0.27 -6.17
CA ILE A 23 -8.63 -0.97 -5.49
C ILE A 23 -8.99 -2.44 -5.27
N CYS A 24 -10.22 -2.69 -4.83
CA CYS A 24 -10.67 -4.06 -4.59
C CYS A 24 -10.67 -4.87 -5.87
N ARG A 25 -11.05 -4.23 -6.97
CA ARG A 25 -11.09 -4.92 -8.25
C ARG A 25 -9.69 -5.23 -8.76
N VAL A 26 -8.80 -4.25 -8.67
CA VAL A 26 -7.43 -4.43 -9.16
C VAL A 26 -6.69 -5.48 -8.34
N CYS A 27 -6.85 -5.45 -7.03
CA CYS A 27 -6.12 -6.35 -6.14
C CYS A 27 -6.86 -7.64 -5.87
N GLU A 28 -8.11 -7.75 -6.31
CA GLU A 28 -8.92 -8.96 -6.12
C GLU A 28 -9.08 -9.31 -4.66
N ILE A 29 -9.45 -8.32 -3.87
CA ILE A 29 -9.64 -8.51 -2.44
C ILE A 29 -10.98 -7.90 -2.03
N GLN A 30 -11.44 -8.31 -0.86
CA GLN A 30 -12.69 -7.83 -0.33
C GLN A 30 -12.52 -6.43 0.28
N PRO A 31 -13.55 -5.60 0.20
CA PRO A 31 -13.47 -4.27 0.80
C PRO A 31 -13.13 -4.31 2.28
N GLU A 32 -13.63 -5.32 2.99
CA GLU A 32 -13.37 -5.42 4.42
C GLU A 32 -11.88 -5.52 4.73
N THR A 33 -11.15 -6.22 3.86
CA THR A 33 -9.71 -6.35 4.05
C THR A 33 -9.03 -5.00 3.91
N VAL A 34 -9.42 -4.24 2.89
CA VAL A 34 -8.82 -2.92 2.69
C VAL A 34 -9.16 -1.99 3.85
N ILE A 35 -10.42 -2.02 4.27
CA ILE A 35 -10.87 -1.18 5.38
C ILE A 35 -10.08 -1.51 6.64
N GLU A 36 -9.86 -2.78 6.89
CA GLU A 36 -9.10 -3.19 8.04
C GLU A 36 -7.67 -2.65 7.98
N LEU A 37 -7.04 -2.75 6.82
CA LEU A 37 -5.67 -2.26 6.66
C LEU A 37 -5.58 -0.77 6.88
N VAL A 38 -6.59 -0.01 6.41
CA VAL A 38 -6.61 1.43 6.65
C VAL A 38 -6.80 1.71 8.14
N ASN A 39 -7.72 0.99 8.76
CA ASN A 39 -8.01 1.21 10.18
C ASN A 39 -6.84 0.86 11.08
N GLU A 40 -6.02 -0.10 10.66
CA GLU A 40 -4.84 -0.49 11.42
C GLU A 40 -3.63 0.40 11.14
N GLY A 41 -3.80 1.38 10.25
CA GLY A 41 -2.71 2.29 9.97
C GLY A 41 -1.68 1.77 9.00
N VAL A 42 -1.95 0.65 8.34
CA VAL A 42 -1.02 0.09 7.36
C VAL A 42 -0.98 0.97 6.12
N ILE A 43 -2.12 1.52 5.75
CA ILE A 43 -2.28 2.32 4.54
C ILE A 43 -2.93 3.63 4.91
N GLU A 44 -2.42 4.73 4.35
CA GLU A 44 -3.03 6.04 4.53
C GLU A 44 -3.80 6.39 3.28
N VAL A 45 -4.98 6.96 3.47
CA VAL A 45 -5.83 7.32 2.35
C VAL A 45 -6.32 8.76 2.53
N GLU A 46 -6.77 9.33 1.43
CA GLU A 46 -7.44 10.63 1.44
C GLU A 46 -8.93 10.38 1.55
N GLY A 47 -9.64 11.24 2.29
CA GLY A 47 -11.07 11.10 2.44
C GLY A 47 -11.46 10.66 3.83
N GLY A 48 -12.68 11.00 4.23
CA GLY A 48 -13.13 10.79 5.59
C GLY A 48 -13.78 9.44 5.82
N GLN A 49 -14.42 8.88 4.82
CA GLN A 49 -15.08 7.60 5.00
C GLN A 49 -14.85 6.75 3.76
N PRO A 50 -15.07 5.44 3.87
CA PRO A 50 -14.67 4.53 2.80
C PRO A 50 -15.19 4.91 1.42
N SER A 51 -16.38 5.44 1.32
CA SER A 51 -16.93 5.81 0.02
C SER A 51 -16.20 7.00 -0.58
N GLU A 52 -15.45 7.74 0.23
CA GLU A 52 -14.72 8.91 -0.23
C GLU A 52 -13.23 8.67 -0.34
N TRP A 53 -12.79 7.50 0.03
CA TRP A 53 -11.36 7.21 0.06
C TRP A 53 -10.76 7.25 -1.34
N ARG A 54 -9.55 7.80 -1.40
CA ARG A 54 -8.75 7.78 -2.62
C ARG A 54 -7.37 7.28 -2.25
N PHE A 55 -6.90 6.32 -3.02
CA PHE A 55 -5.61 5.66 -2.79
C PHE A 55 -4.62 6.18 -3.81
N ASP A 56 -3.59 6.87 -3.36
CA ASP A 56 -2.57 7.34 -4.27
C ASP A 56 -1.58 6.21 -4.58
N ALA A 57 -0.55 6.53 -5.35
CA ALA A 57 0.42 5.53 -5.75
C ALA A 57 1.12 4.89 -4.55
N ALA A 58 1.45 5.71 -3.55
CA ALA A 58 2.13 5.20 -2.37
C ALA A 58 1.22 4.24 -1.60
N ALA A 59 -0.05 4.59 -1.46
CA ALA A 59 -1.00 3.74 -0.77
C ALA A 59 -1.21 2.42 -1.52
N PHE A 60 -1.31 2.51 -2.84
CA PHE A 60 -1.48 1.31 -3.66
C PHE A 60 -0.28 0.39 -3.51
N GLN A 61 0.91 0.96 -3.52
CA GLN A 61 2.13 0.19 -3.38
C GLN A 61 2.21 -0.50 -2.02
N ARG A 62 1.90 0.24 -0.96
CA ARG A 62 1.92 -0.34 0.38
C ARG A 62 0.89 -1.45 0.51
N LEU A 63 -0.27 -1.27 -0.09
CA LEU A 63 -1.30 -2.30 -0.07
C LEU A 63 -0.80 -3.57 -0.73
N ARG A 64 -0.17 -3.45 -1.88
CA ARG A 64 0.33 -4.63 -2.58
C ARG A 64 1.38 -5.35 -1.75
N ILE A 65 2.27 -4.60 -1.10
CA ILE A 65 3.29 -5.20 -0.26
C ILE A 65 2.65 -5.89 0.95
N ALA A 66 1.68 -5.22 1.57
CA ALA A 66 1.01 -5.80 2.74
C ALA A 66 0.29 -7.11 2.38
N LEU A 67 -0.38 -7.13 1.23
CA LEU A 67 -1.07 -8.33 0.80
C LEU A 67 -0.09 -9.46 0.52
N ARG A 68 1.05 -9.13 -0.05
CA ARG A 68 2.07 -10.13 -0.30
C ARG A 68 2.63 -10.67 1.01
N LEU A 69 2.90 -9.80 1.98
CA LEU A 69 3.41 -10.24 3.27
C LEU A 69 2.42 -11.15 3.97
N GLU A 70 1.16 -10.78 3.91
CA GLU A 70 0.13 -11.61 4.52
C GLU A 70 0.07 -12.99 3.87
N ARG A 71 0.12 -13.02 2.55
CA ARG A 71 0.02 -14.26 1.82
C ARG A 71 1.25 -15.14 2.02
N ASP A 72 2.45 -14.53 1.95
CA ASP A 72 3.69 -15.29 1.95
C ASP A 72 4.18 -15.62 3.35
N LEU A 73 3.93 -14.74 4.32
CA LEU A 73 4.47 -14.90 5.66
C LEU A 73 3.41 -15.11 6.72
N GLY A 74 2.14 -14.97 6.35
CA GLY A 74 1.07 -15.15 7.30
C GLY A 74 0.95 -14.06 8.33
N VAL A 75 1.49 -12.86 8.05
CA VAL A 75 1.39 -11.76 9.01
C VAL A 75 0.04 -11.09 8.89
N ASN A 76 -0.54 -10.69 10.03
CA ASN A 76 -1.79 -9.97 10.03
C ASN A 76 -1.53 -8.49 9.73
N PRO A 77 -2.58 -7.66 9.62
CA PRO A 77 -2.38 -6.25 9.27
C PRO A 77 -1.46 -5.49 10.22
N VAL A 78 -1.53 -5.78 11.52
CA VAL A 78 -0.64 -5.12 12.47
C VAL A 78 0.80 -5.53 12.20
N GLY A 79 1.03 -6.82 11.97
CA GLY A 79 2.35 -7.30 11.63
C GLY A 79 2.86 -6.71 10.34
N ALA A 80 1.97 -6.59 9.34
CA ALA A 80 2.36 -5.99 8.08
C ALA A 80 2.79 -4.55 8.25
N ALA A 81 2.06 -3.80 9.08
CA ALA A 81 2.42 -2.40 9.34
C ALA A 81 3.82 -2.31 9.93
N LEU A 82 4.10 -3.18 10.88
CA LEU A 82 5.40 -3.18 11.53
C LEU A 82 6.52 -3.49 10.54
N VAL A 83 6.30 -4.49 9.69
CA VAL A 83 7.30 -4.84 8.70
C VAL A 83 7.54 -3.70 7.73
N LEU A 84 6.46 -3.06 7.28
CA LEU A 84 6.58 -1.95 6.34
C LEU A 84 7.32 -0.78 6.97
N ASP A 85 7.04 -0.50 8.24
CA ASP A 85 7.75 0.58 8.93
C ASP A 85 9.23 0.27 9.05
N LEU A 86 9.58 -0.97 9.32
CA LEU A 86 10.97 -1.37 9.41
C LEU A 86 11.66 -1.25 8.06
N LEU A 87 10.97 -1.64 6.99
CA LEU A 87 11.55 -1.52 5.66
C LEU A 87 11.78 -0.07 5.27
N GLU A 88 10.86 0.81 5.64
CA GLU A 88 11.04 2.23 5.38
C GLU A 88 12.20 2.78 6.15
N GLU A 89 12.36 2.34 7.39
CA GLU A 89 13.47 2.77 8.21
C GLU A 89 14.79 2.34 7.59
N LEU A 90 14.86 1.11 7.11
CA LEU A 90 16.07 0.62 6.47
C LEU A 90 16.40 1.42 5.22
N ASN A 91 15.40 1.79 4.46
CA ASN A 91 15.62 2.59 3.27
C ASN A 91 16.09 3.99 3.58
N ARG A 92 15.80 4.49 4.77
CA ARG A 92 16.22 5.81 5.17
C ARG A 92 17.63 5.86 5.68
N LEU A 93 18.17 4.72 6.07
CA LEU A 93 19.52 4.68 6.60
C LEU A 93 20.53 4.89 5.49
N PRO A 94 21.68 5.53 5.79
CA PRO A 94 22.72 5.65 4.80
C PRO A 94 23.24 4.28 4.43
N ARG A 95 23.60 4.15 3.18
CA ARG A 95 24.18 2.92 2.75
C ARG A 95 25.46 2.72 3.45
N SER A 96 25.55 1.58 4.11
CA SER A 96 26.74 1.31 4.82
C SER A 96 27.52 0.35 4.02
N ARG A 97 28.80 0.38 4.14
CA ARG A 97 29.56 -0.58 3.50
C ARG A 97 30.20 -1.42 4.48
N PHE A 98 30.05 -2.61 4.42
CA PHE A 98 30.70 -3.52 5.34
C PHE A 98 31.63 -4.38 4.57
#